data_71e395a5bcb30cd9c9622619b9102058
#
_entry.id   71e395a5bcb30cd9c9622619b9102058
#
_cell.length_a   1.000
_cell.length_b   1.000
_cell.length_c   1.000
_cell.angle_alpha   90.00
_cell.angle_beta   90.00
_cell.angle_gamma   90.00
#
_symmetry.space_group_name_H-M   'P 1'
#
loop_
_entity.id
_entity.type
_entity.pdbx_description
1 polymer ?
#
loop_
_entity_poly.entity_id
_entity_poly.type
_entity_poly.pdbx_seq_one_letter_code
_entity_poly.pdbx_strand_id
1 'polypeptide(L)'
;MRCAHATRTLQYTAIAAILFAHCALAVSAQQKQPPAHPLDLNVANVKELVQVPGIGPKTPQAIVDFRHKSGRLRRVEDLLAIKGISQRKLDQMRPYLTVTPAPPPPPQHKSLQP
;
A
#
# COMPACT_ATOMS: atom_id res chain seq x y z
N MET A 1 39.27 -32.45 -39.96
CA MET A 1 38.15 -31.51 -39.99
C MET A 1 37.13 -31.75 -38.83
N ARG A 2 37.56 -31.77 -37.59
CA ARG A 2 36.69 -32.10 -36.45
C ARG A 2 36.79 -31.14 -35.24
N CYS A 3 37.34 -29.93 -35.41
CA CYS A 3 37.54 -29.01 -34.30
C CYS A 3 36.70 -27.71 -34.36
N ALA A 4 35.84 -27.54 -35.37
CA ALA A 4 35.11 -26.29 -35.53
C ALA A 4 33.75 -26.24 -34.79
N HIS A 5 33.25 -27.35 -34.26
CA HIS A 5 31.93 -27.39 -33.57
C HIS A 5 31.99 -27.21 -32.07
N ALA A 6 33.14 -27.48 -31.43
CA ALA A 6 33.29 -27.39 -30.00
C ALA A 6 33.34 -25.97 -29.44
N THR A 7 33.87 -25.04 -30.25
CA THR A 7 34.01 -23.62 -29.84
C THR A 7 32.69 -22.86 -29.88
N ARG A 8 31.77 -23.24 -30.77
CA ARG A 8 30.47 -22.56 -30.87
C ARG A 8 29.52 -22.91 -29.72
N THR A 9 29.53 -24.16 -29.27
CA THR A 9 28.69 -24.61 -28.13
C THR A 9 29.13 -23.97 -26.84
N LEU A 10 30.43 -23.76 -26.64
CA LEU A 10 30.93 -23.11 -25.42
C LEU A 10 30.55 -21.63 -25.31
N GLN A 11 30.46 -20.94 -26.47
CA GLN A 11 30.02 -19.55 -26.50
C GLN A 11 28.54 -19.37 -26.18
N TYR A 12 27.69 -20.25 -26.66
CA TYR A 12 26.24 -20.17 -26.36
C TYR A 12 25.92 -20.48 -24.89
N THR A 13 26.65 -21.39 -24.26
CA THR A 13 26.47 -21.69 -22.84
C THR A 13 26.91 -20.52 -21.95
N ALA A 14 27.97 -19.83 -22.29
CA ALA A 14 28.43 -18.65 -21.56
C ALA A 14 27.42 -17.48 -21.67
N ILE A 15 26.87 -17.24 -22.86
CA ILE A 15 25.88 -16.18 -23.08
C ILE A 15 24.57 -16.48 -22.36
N ALA A 16 24.11 -17.74 -22.39
CA ALA A 16 22.91 -18.16 -21.68
C ALA A 16 23.05 -18.00 -20.16
N ALA A 17 24.21 -18.31 -19.59
CA ALA A 17 24.49 -18.13 -18.17
C ALA A 17 24.48 -16.64 -17.74
N ILE A 18 25.02 -15.75 -18.60
CA ILE A 18 25.04 -14.32 -18.33
C ILE A 18 23.62 -13.74 -18.41
N LEU A 19 22.80 -14.15 -19.37
CA LEU A 19 21.41 -13.71 -19.50
C LEU A 19 20.55 -14.20 -18.34
N PHE A 20 20.80 -15.41 -17.85
CA PHE A 20 20.07 -15.97 -16.69
C PHE A 20 20.43 -15.23 -15.38
N ALA A 21 21.70 -14.85 -15.23
CA ALA A 21 22.16 -14.09 -14.06
C ALA A 21 21.57 -12.67 -14.04
N HIS A 22 21.39 -12.03 -15.20
CA HIS A 22 20.77 -10.72 -15.28
C HIS A 22 19.26 -10.75 -14.99
N CYS A 23 18.57 -11.83 -15.34
CA CYS A 23 17.14 -11.98 -15.02
C CYS A 23 16.89 -12.15 -13.53
N ALA A 24 17.81 -12.75 -12.79
CA ALA A 24 17.69 -12.94 -11.35
C ALA A 24 17.87 -11.64 -10.52
N LEU A 25 18.57 -10.65 -11.06
CA LEU A 25 18.77 -9.34 -10.43
C LEU A 25 17.60 -8.37 -10.63
N ALA A 26 16.69 -8.65 -11.57
CA ALA A 26 15.55 -7.79 -11.87
C ALA A 26 14.33 -8.03 -10.96
N VAL A 27 14.36 -9.04 -10.09
CA VAL A 27 13.38 -9.19 -9.01
C VAL A 27 13.85 -8.38 -7.80
N SER A 28 14.06 -7.09 -8.00
CA SER A 28 14.00 -6.14 -6.89
C SER A 28 12.57 -6.22 -6.36
N ALA A 29 12.40 -6.98 -5.30
CA ALA A 29 11.21 -6.85 -4.47
C ALA A 29 11.00 -5.35 -4.26
N GLN A 30 9.91 -4.81 -4.79
CA GLN A 30 9.48 -3.46 -4.44
C GLN A 30 9.19 -3.51 -2.94
N GLN A 31 10.22 -3.21 -2.17
CA GLN A 31 10.09 -3.06 -0.73
C GLN A 31 9.11 -1.91 -0.54
N LYS A 32 7.93 -2.23 -0.06
CA LYS A 32 6.99 -1.22 0.42
C LYS A 32 7.75 -0.35 1.41
N GLN A 33 8.11 0.84 0.98
CA GLN A 33 8.78 1.79 1.85
C GLN A 33 7.72 2.36 2.78
N PRO A 34 7.82 2.12 4.10
CA PRO A 34 6.84 2.64 5.02
C PRO A 34 6.84 4.17 4.94
N PRO A 35 5.69 4.82 5.02
CA PRO A 35 5.62 6.27 5.00
C PRO A 35 6.43 6.86 6.15
N ALA A 36 7.19 7.91 5.88
CA ALA A 36 8.03 8.60 6.87
C ALA A 36 7.22 9.28 7.99
N HIS A 37 5.95 9.54 7.74
CA HIS A 37 5.02 10.17 8.67
C HIS A 37 3.71 9.38 8.73
N PRO A 38 3.00 9.40 9.87
CA PRO A 38 1.67 8.81 9.95
C PRO A 38 0.73 9.41 8.91
N LEU A 39 0.05 8.53 8.19
CA LEU A 39 -0.82 8.87 7.08
C LEU A 39 -2.25 9.11 7.57
N ASP A 40 -2.83 10.25 7.23
CA ASP A 40 -4.21 10.55 7.61
C ASP A 40 -5.21 9.79 6.73
N LEU A 41 -5.98 8.91 7.35
CA LEU A 41 -6.99 8.08 6.69
C LEU A 41 -8.09 8.86 5.97
N ASN A 42 -8.34 10.10 6.36
CA ASN A 42 -9.37 10.94 5.77
C ASN A 42 -8.92 11.66 4.49
N VAL A 43 -7.61 11.85 4.33
CA VAL A 43 -7.02 12.65 3.24
C VAL A 43 -6.20 11.78 2.29
N ALA A 44 -5.59 10.71 2.81
CA ALA A 44 -4.69 9.85 2.06
C ALA A 44 -5.33 9.31 0.78
N ASN A 45 -4.54 9.27 -0.28
CA ASN A 45 -4.94 8.67 -1.54
C ASN A 45 -4.62 7.16 -1.57
N VAL A 46 -5.17 6.45 -2.56
CA VAL A 46 -4.97 5.01 -2.72
C VAL A 46 -3.49 4.63 -2.83
N LYS A 47 -2.68 5.44 -3.52
CA LYS A 47 -1.24 5.16 -3.74
C LYS A 47 -0.45 5.25 -2.43
N GLU A 48 -0.78 6.21 -1.60
CA GLU A 48 -0.15 6.38 -0.28
C GLU A 48 -0.55 5.24 0.66
N LEU A 49 -1.83 4.89 0.69
CA LEU A 49 -2.33 3.78 1.51
C LEU A 49 -1.70 2.43 1.14
N VAL A 50 -1.39 2.18 -0.14
CA VAL A 50 -0.70 0.96 -0.59
C VAL A 50 0.69 0.81 0.07
N GLN A 51 1.33 1.91 0.42
CA GLN A 51 2.67 1.93 1.01
C GLN A 51 2.68 1.47 2.48
N VAL A 52 1.53 1.53 3.14
CA VAL A 52 1.42 1.13 4.56
C VAL A 52 1.61 -0.37 4.71
N PRO A 53 2.55 -0.82 5.57
CA PRO A 53 2.73 -2.23 5.88
C PRO A 53 1.44 -2.85 6.43
N GLY A 54 1.10 -4.06 5.97
CA GLY A 54 -0.14 -4.75 6.38
C GLY A 54 -1.37 -4.40 5.53
N ILE A 55 -1.32 -3.36 4.72
CA ILE A 55 -2.39 -3.05 3.76
C ILE A 55 -2.22 -3.91 2.51
N GLY A 56 -3.23 -4.73 2.23
CA GLY A 56 -3.31 -5.54 1.01
C GLY A 56 -3.72 -4.72 -0.21
N PRO A 57 -3.65 -5.29 -1.43
CA PRO A 57 -3.91 -4.56 -2.67
C PRO A 57 -5.35 -4.03 -2.82
N LYS A 58 -6.32 -4.68 -2.19
CA LYS A 58 -7.74 -4.29 -2.24
C LYS A 58 -8.17 -3.36 -1.10
N THR A 59 -7.41 -3.31 -0.03
CA THR A 59 -7.75 -2.55 1.18
C THR A 59 -7.75 -1.04 0.98
N PRO A 60 -6.79 -0.43 0.23
CA PRO A 60 -6.79 1.02 0.01
C PRO A 60 -8.05 1.52 -0.66
N GLN A 61 -8.54 0.81 -1.67
CA GLN A 61 -9.78 1.17 -2.35
C GLN A 61 -10.97 1.04 -1.41
N ALA A 62 -11.04 -0.03 -0.62
CA ALA A 62 -12.10 -0.23 0.36
C ALA A 62 -12.14 0.88 1.43
N ILE A 63 -10.99 1.43 1.83
CA ILE A 63 -10.92 2.58 2.76
C ILE A 63 -11.51 3.84 2.10
N VAL A 64 -11.13 4.10 0.86
CA VAL A 64 -11.66 5.24 0.11
C VAL A 64 -13.17 5.12 -0.09
N ASP A 65 -13.64 3.95 -0.48
CA ASP A 65 -15.08 3.69 -0.65
C ASP A 65 -15.85 3.82 0.67
N PHE A 66 -15.27 3.35 1.76
CA PHE A 66 -15.87 3.48 3.09
C PHE A 66 -16.06 4.93 3.49
N ARG A 67 -15.04 5.77 3.32
CA ARG A 67 -15.16 7.20 3.66
C ARG A 67 -16.14 7.96 2.77
N HIS A 68 -16.33 7.52 1.53
CA HIS A 68 -17.35 8.10 0.64
C HIS A 68 -18.77 7.69 1.04
N LYS A 69 -18.97 6.47 1.52
CA LYS A 69 -20.29 5.94 1.90
C LYS A 69 -20.70 6.28 3.32
N SER A 70 -19.75 6.14 4.26
CA SER A 70 -19.99 6.27 5.69
C SER A 70 -19.55 7.61 6.26
N GLY A 71 -18.90 8.46 5.44
CA GLY A 71 -18.32 9.71 5.87
C GLY A 71 -16.91 9.55 6.42
N ARG A 72 -16.41 10.60 7.08
CA ARG A 72 -15.05 10.63 7.61
C ARG A 72 -14.87 9.62 8.73
N LEU A 73 -13.70 8.97 8.71
CA LEU A 73 -13.29 8.13 9.84
C LEU A 73 -12.98 9.00 11.05
N ARG A 74 -13.44 8.57 12.21
CA ARG A 74 -13.22 9.27 13.49
C ARG A 74 -12.06 8.68 14.27
N ARG A 75 -11.82 7.37 14.08
CA ARG A 75 -10.79 6.59 14.76
C ARG A 75 -10.15 5.62 13.79
N VAL A 76 -8.92 5.20 14.11
CA VAL A 76 -8.24 4.15 13.33
C VAL A 76 -9.01 2.82 13.43
N GLU A 77 -9.69 2.58 14.54
CA GLU A 77 -10.52 1.40 14.80
C GLU A 77 -11.73 1.29 13.86
N ASP A 78 -12.20 2.38 13.28
CA ASP A 78 -13.29 2.37 12.31
C ASP A 78 -12.95 1.53 11.06
N LEU A 79 -11.66 1.30 10.82
CA LEU A 79 -11.20 0.40 9.77
C LEU A 79 -11.67 -1.05 9.96
N LEU A 80 -11.99 -1.47 11.18
CA LEU A 80 -12.52 -2.81 11.45
C LEU A 80 -13.89 -3.04 10.82
N ALA A 81 -14.63 -1.99 10.53
CA ALA A 81 -15.90 -2.08 9.79
C ALA A 81 -15.70 -2.42 8.31
N ILE A 82 -14.47 -2.29 7.81
CA ILE A 82 -14.14 -2.60 6.43
C ILE A 82 -13.84 -4.09 6.29
N LYS A 83 -14.56 -4.76 5.40
CA LYS A 83 -14.36 -6.19 5.12
C LYS A 83 -12.91 -6.46 4.66
N GLY A 84 -12.25 -7.38 5.34
CA GLY A 84 -10.86 -7.78 5.04
C GLY A 84 -9.80 -7.15 5.94
N ILE A 85 -10.19 -6.27 6.86
CA ILE A 85 -9.33 -5.76 7.93
C ILE A 85 -9.65 -6.52 9.22
N SER A 86 -8.64 -7.20 9.76
CA SER A 86 -8.70 -7.86 11.06
C SER A 86 -7.96 -7.04 12.11
N GLN A 87 -8.23 -7.32 13.40
CA GLN A 87 -7.52 -6.67 14.51
C GLN A 87 -6.01 -6.76 14.37
N ARG A 88 -5.49 -7.94 14.01
CA ARG A 88 -4.04 -8.16 13.80
C ARG A 88 -3.46 -7.23 12.71
N LYS A 89 -4.19 -7.06 11.61
CA LYS A 89 -3.77 -6.14 10.54
C LYS A 89 -3.82 -4.69 11.00
N LEU A 90 -4.87 -4.33 11.75
CA LEU A 90 -5.01 -2.99 12.32
C LEU A 90 -3.83 -2.65 13.22
N ASP A 91 -3.42 -3.57 14.10
CA ASP A 91 -2.30 -3.37 15.02
C ASP A 91 -0.97 -3.15 14.28
N GLN A 92 -0.78 -3.84 13.15
CA GLN A 92 0.39 -3.66 12.28
C GLN A 92 0.39 -2.30 11.55
N MET A 93 -0.77 -1.80 11.20
CA MET A 93 -0.93 -0.53 10.47
C MET A 93 -0.98 0.68 11.40
N ARG A 94 -1.38 0.50 12.64
CA ARG A 94 -1.60 1.57 13.64
C ARG A 94 -0.44 2.58 13.75
N PRO A 95 0.84 2.17 13.77
CA PRO A 95 1.96 3.12 13.85
C PRO A 95 2.07 4.06 12.63
N TYR A 96 1.52 3.65 11.50
CA TYR A 96 1.63 4.36 10.22
C TYR A 96 0.36 5.13 9.83
N LEU A 97 -0.68 5.04 10.66
CA LEU A 97 -1.98 5.65 10.39
C LEU A 97 -2.36 6.64 11.48
N THR A 98 -2.98 7.72 11.05
CA THR A 98 -3.59 8.70 11.94
C THR A 98 -4.96 9.10 11.41
N VAL A 99 -5.75 9.69 12.26
CA VAL A 99 -7.03 10.28 11.88
C VAL A 99 -7.07 11.69 12.46
N THR A 100 -7.09 12.68 11.59
CA THR A 100 -7.32 14.05 12.03
C THR A 100 -8.79 14.21 12.40
N PRO A 101 -9.13 14.53 13.67
CA PRO A 101 -10.49 14.81 14.05
C PRO A 101 -11.05 15.91 13.16
N ALA A 102 -12.29 15.76 12.71
CA ALA A 102 -12.97 16.88 12.04
C ALA A 102 -12.98 18.07 13.00
N PRO A 103 -12.71 19.29 12.52
CA PRO A 103 -12.95 20.47 13.33
C PRO A 103 -14.39 20.41 13.87
N PRO A 104 -14.64 20.78 15.11
CA PRO A 104 -15.99 20.80 15.65
C PRO A 104 -16.88 21.59 14.68
N PRO A 105 -18.09 21.10 14.41
CA PRO A 105 -19.02 21.86 13.57
C PRO A 105 -19.16 23.26 14.16
N PRO A 106 -19.19 24.30 13.33
CA PRO A 106 -19.39 25.65 13.83
C PRO A 106 -20.64 25.64 14.70
N PRO A 107 -20.65 26.39 15.82
CA PRO A 107 -21.79 26.43 16.70
C PRO A 107 -23.01 26.78 15.85
N GLN A 108 -23.91 25.82 15.72
CA GLN A 108 -25.20 26.07 15.11
C GLN A 108 -25.94 27.00 16.08
N HIS A 109 -25.89 28.29 15.77
CA HIS A 109 -26.86 29.22 16.34
C HIS A 109 -28.23 28.63 15.98
N LYS A 110 -28.85 27.97 16.94
CA LYS A 110 -30.30 27.81 16.95
C LYS A 110 -30.84 29.22 16.80
N SER A 111 -31.15 29.58 15.57
CA SER A 111 -32.02 30.73 15.35
C SER A 111 -33.32 30.39 16.10
N LEU A 112 -33.44 30.94 17.29
CA LEU A 112 -34.72 31.14 17.95
C LEU A 112 -35.57 31.94 16.98
N GLN A 113 -36.32 31.22 16.16
CA GLN A 113 -37.45 31.88 15.49
C GLN A 113 -38.52 32.11 16.56
N PRO A 114 -39.01 33.32 16.68
CA PRO A 114 -40.11 33.65 17.58
C PRO A 114 -41.41 32.96 17.17
#